data_38eda2e7ba12cf16d90003ea5431c411
#
_entry.id   38eda2e7ba12cf16d90003ea5431c411
#
_cell.length_a   1.000
_cell.length_b   1.000
_cell.length_c   1.000
_cell.angle_alpha   90.00
_cell.angle_beta   90.00
_cell.angle_gamma   90.00
#
_symmetry.space_group_name_H-M   'P 1'
#
loop_
_entity.id
_entity.type
_entity.pdbx_description
1 polymer ?
#
loop_
_entity_poly.entity_id
_entity_poly.type
_entity_poly.pdbx_seq_one_letter_code
_entity_poly.pdbx_strand_id
1 'polypeptide(L)'
;RVVEFYHHTLLNAPEAVAYLEKRRLNHPELVAQFRLGFANRTLAYRLPSKKVLAGEKIRARLKTAGIMRESGHEHFTGSLVVPVMDLNGQIREMYGRKIERPQRGLPAHLYLPGAHGGVWNEQALIGSSTVVLCESLIDAMSFWVAGFRNVTAAYGVNGFTDEMLAAFRAHGVKQVLIAYDNDPAGNEAAVKLASSLAASGIATFRVLFPAGMDANG
;
A
#
# COMPACT_ATOMS: atom_id res chain seq x y z
N ARG A 1 -1.45 5.95 16.27
CA ARG A 1 -1.37 7.41 16.43
C ARG A 1 -0.80 8.13 15.19
N VAL A 2 0.34 7.67 14.59
CA VAL A 2 0.88 8.31 13.36
C VAL A 2 -0.08 8.16 12.19
N VAL A 3 -0.65 6.98 11.99
CA VAL A 3 -1.66 6.73 10.94
C VAL A 3 -2.87 7.67 11.14
N GLU A 4 -3.38 7.82 12.35
CA GLU A 4 -4.48 8.74 12.64
C GLU A 4 -4.10 10.20 12.35
N PHE A 5 -2.87 10.58 12.67
CA PHE A 5 -2.38 11.92 12.33
C PHE A 5 -2.33 12.15 10.81
N TYR A 6 -1.78 11.19 10.04
CA TYR A 6 -1.76 11.30 8.58
C TYR A 6 -3.16 11.25 7.97
N HIS A 7 -4.06 10.44 8.53
CA HIS A 7 -5.45 10.37 8.09
C HIS A 7 -6.15 11.73 8.29
N HIS A 8 -6.05 12.31 9.48
CA HIS A 8 -6.60 13.65 9.74
C HIS A 8 -5.95 14.71 8.83
N THR A 9 -4.66 14.60 8.57
CA THR A 9 -3.95 15.52 7.66
C THR A 9 -4.50 15.43 6.24
N LEU A 10 -4.79 14.22 5.72
CA LEU A 10 -5.39 14.03 4.41
C LEU A 10 -6.71 14.78 4.27
N LEU A 11 -7.60 14.64 5.26
CA LEU A 11 -8.93 15.26 5.24
C LEU A 11 -8.88 16.80 5.21
N ASN A 12 -7.74 17.40 5.57
CA ASN A 12 -7.53 18.84 5.63
C ASN A 12 -6.46 19.34 4.63
N ALA A 13 -6.08 18.52 3.65
CA ALA A 13 -5.05 18.84 2.65
C ALA A 13 -5.66 18.86 1.23
N PRO A 14 -6.06 20.03 0.70
CA PRO A 14 -6.70 20.12 -0.63
C PRO A 14 -5.87 19.49 -1.76
N GLU A 15 -4.55 19.61 -1.70
CA GLU A 15 -3.63 19.02 -2.68
C GLU A 15 -3.68 17.49 -2.71
N ALA A 16 -3.84 16.87 -1.54
CA ALA A 16 -3.94 15.41 -1.43
C ALA A 16 -5.33 14.91 -1.85
N VAL A 17 -6.39 15.66 -1.52
CA VAL A 17 -7.75 15.39 -1.99
C VAL A 17 -7.81 15.49 -3.53
N ALA A 18 -7.27 16.56 -4.11
CA ALA A 18 -7.21 16.72 -5.57
C ALA A 18 -6.43 15.58 -6.25
N TYR A 19 -5.37 15.08 -5.61
CA TYR A 19 -4.67 13.90 -6.11
C TYR A 19 -5.56 12.65 -6.15
N LEU A 20 -6.33 12.39 -5.08
CA LEU A 20 -7.28 11.28 -5.03
C LEU A 20 -8.38 11.44 -6.08
N GLU A 21 -8.91 12.64 -6.29
CA GLU A 21 -9.91 12.95 -7.33
C GLU A 21 -9.36 12.66 -8.72
N LYS A 22 -8.15 13.16 -9.02
CA LYS A 22 -7.47 12.92 -10.30
C LYS A 22 -7.30 11.41 -10.58
N ARG A 23 -7.08 10.60 -9.53
CA ARG A 23 -6.94 9.14 -9.59
C ARG A 23 -8.27 8.40 -9.51
N ARG A 24 -9.39 9.10 -9.36
CA ARG A 24 -10.72 8.52 -9.12
C ARG A 24 -10.78 7.65 -7.84
N LEU A 25 -9.92 7.97 -6.87
CA LEU A 25 -9.80 7.29 -5.58
C LEU A 25 -10.40 8.10 -4.42
N ASN A 26 -11.01 9.26 -4.68
CA ASN A 26 -11.68 10.05 -3.66
C ASN A 26 -13.03 9.44 -3.28
N HIS A 27 -12.97 8.27 -2.66
CA HIS A 27 -14.13 7.50 -2.23
C HIS A 27 -14.16 7.48 -0.70
N PRO A 28 -15.19 8.04 -0.04
CA PRO A 28 -15.21 8.19 1.42
C PRO A 28 -15.01 6.88 2.18
N GLU A 29 -15.64 5.80 1.72
CA GLU A 29 -15.49 4.47 2.33
C GLU A 29 -14.05 3.94 2.20
N LEU A 30 -13.40 4.10 1.03
CA LEU A 30 -12.01 3.71 0.83
C LEU A 30 -11.09 4.47 1.80
N VAL A 31 -11.25 5.79 1.86
CA VAL A 31 -10.45 6.68 2.71
C VAL A 31 -10.60 6.31 4.18
N ALA A 32 -11.83 6.06 4.63
CA ALA A 32 -12.12 5.73 6.01
C ALA A 32 -11.67 4.30 6.39
N GLN A 33 -12.02 3.29 5.57
CA GLN A 33 -11.73 1.90 5.86
C GLN A 33 -10.23 1.61 5.91
N PHE A 34 -9.48 2.12 4.94
CA PHE A 34 -8.03 1.89 4.86
C PHE A 34 -7.20 2.98 5.53
N ARG A 35 -7.84 3.92 6.23
CA ARG A 35 -7.15 5.00 6.95
C ARG A 35 -6.13 5.73 6.07
N LEU A 36 -6.50 6.00 4.81
CA LEU A 36 -5.62 6.73 3.91
C LEU A 36 -5.20 8.05 4.56
N GLY A 37 -3.93 8.41 4.39
CA GLY A 37 -3.36 9.58 5.04
C GLY A 37 -2.49 10.40 4.11
N PHE A 38 -2.03 11.56 4.59
CA PHE A 38 -1.09 12.42 3.87
C PHE A 38 0.02 12.90 4.80
N ALA A 39 1.26 12.70 4.38
CA ALA A 39 2.44 13.15 5.12
C ALA A 39 2.90 14.53 4.63
N ASN A 40 2.42 15.59 5.25
CA ASN A 40 2.62 16.99 4.85
C ASN A 40 3.80 17.68 5.56
N ARG A 41 4.76 16.95 6.13
CA ARG A 41 5.93 17.45 6.87
C ARG A 41 5.64 18.08 8.24
N THR A 42 4.46 17.92 8.78
CA THR A 42 4.07 18.58 10.05
C THR A 42 4.09 17.67 11.27
N LEU A 43 4.34 16.35 11.11
CA LEU A 43 4.39 15.40 12.22
C LEU A 43 5.39 15.83 13.30
N ALA A 44 6.58 16.30 12.91
CA ALA A 44 7.62 16.70 13.86
C ALA A 44 7.19 17.84 14.78
N TYR A 45 6.30 18.73 14.32
CA TYR A 45 5.77 19.86 15.14
C TYR A 45 4.72 19.41 16.15
N ARG A 46 4.13 18.22 15.99
CA ARG A 46 3.16 17.63 16.92
C ARG A 46 3.81 16.77 18.00
N LEU A 47 5.12 16.53 17.90
CA LEU A 47 5.85 15.76 18.89
C LEU A 47 6.37 16.67 20.01
N PRO A 48 6.51 16.15 21.24
CA PRO A 48 7.18 16.88 22.31
C PRO A 48 8.57 17.36 21.89
N SER A 49 9.07 18.43 22.54
CA SER A 49 10.39 18.96 22.23
C SER A 49 11.47 17.87 22.27
N LYS A 50 12.39 17.88 21.31
CA LYS A 50 13.55 16.99 21.29
C LYS A 50 14.51 17.18 22.49
N LYS A 51 14.37 18.30 23.22
CA LYS A 51 15.19 18.63 24.40
C LYS A 51 14.68 17.94 25.68
N VAL A 52 13.51 17.31 25.65
CA VAL A 52 12.95 16.57 26.78
C VAL A 52 12.99 15.06 26.50
N LEU A 53 13.25 14.26 27.54
CA LEU A 53 13.42 12.80 27.44
C LEU A 53 12.26 12.11 26.71
N ALA A 54 11.02 12.55 26.96
CA ALA A 54 9.83 12.00 26.31
C ALA A 54 9.86 12.21 24.78
N GLY A 55 10.25 13.42 24.35
CA GLY A 55 10.36 13.78 22.94
C GLY A 55 11.49 13.04 22.22
N GLU A 56 12.63 12.87 22.91
CA GLU A 56 13.75 12.08 22.42
C GLU A 56 13.37 10.62 22.21
N LYS A 57 12.76 9.97 23.24
CA LYS A 57 12.31 8.57 23.16
C LYS A 57 11.28 8.34 22.04
N ILE A 58 10.32 9.26 21.86
CA ILE A 58 9.31 9.14 20.80
C ILE A 58 9.99 9.22 19.43
N ARG A 59 10.91 10.17 19.21
CA ARG A 59 11.62 10.32 17.94
C ARG A 59 12.51 9.11 17.64
N ALA A 60 13.20 8.56 18.64
CA ALA A 60 13.99 7.35 18.50
C ALA A 60 13.10 6.17 18.02
N ARG A 61 11.94 5.97 18.65
CA ARG A 61 10.97 4.93 18.23
C ARG A 61 10.45 5.15 16.80
N LEU A 62 10.18 6.41 16.41
CA LEU A 62 9.73 6.73 15.06
C LEU A 62 10.82 6.50 14.02
N LYS A 63 12.09 6.70 14.36
CA LYS A 63 13.23 6.34 13.50
C LYS A 63 13.35 4.83 13.37
N THR A 64 13.33 4.09 14.47
CA THR A 64 13.35 2.62 14.46
C THR A 64 12.20 2.04 13.63
N ALA A 65 11.01 2.64 13.71
CA ALA A 65 9.85 2.25 12.90
C ALA A 65 9.91 2.73 11.43
N GLY A 66 10.95 3.43 11.01
CA GLY A 66 11.08 3.94 9.65
C GLY A 66 10.19 5.13 9.29
N ILE A 67 9.43 5.68 10.24
CA ILE A 67 8.55 6.84 10.02
C ILE A 67 9.35 8.14 9.92
N MET A 68 10.43 8.25 10.66
CA MET A 68 11.35 9.37 10.60
C MET A 68 12.73 8.88 10.14
N ARG A 69 13.36 9.64 9.27
CA ARG A 69 14.75 9.43 8.84
C ARG A 69 15.72 9.89 9.94
N GLU A 70 16.98 9.47 9.85
CA GLU A 70 18.03 9.93 10.77
C GLU A 70 18.16 11.46 10.81
N SER A 71 17.94 12.12 9.67
CA SER A 71 17.90 13.59 9.57
C SER A 71 16.77 14.25 10.37
N GLY A 72 15.78 13.46 10.88
CA GLY A 72 14.60 13.96 11.57
C GLY A 72 13.45 14.37 10.66
N HIS A 73 13.59 14.20 9.34
CA HIS A 73 12.49 14.40 8.40
C HIS A 73 11.56 13.17 8.33
N GLU A 74 10.29 13.41 8.01
CA GLU A 74 9.34 12.34 7.75
C GLU A 74 9.76 11.52 6.52
N HIS A 75 9.71 10.18 6.64
CA HIS A 75 10.07 9.28 5.54
C HIS A 75 9.12 9.46 4.34
N PHE A 76 7.82 9.55 4.60
CA PHE A 76 6.77 9.67 3.58
C PHE A 76 6.47 11.09 3.13
N THR A 77 7.31 12.06 3.46
CA THR A 77 7.11 13.47 3.11
C THR A 77 6.51 13.69 1.71
N GLY A 78 5.38 14.41 1.61
CA GLY A 78 4.68 14.75 0.35
C GLY A 78 4.04 13.53 -0.34
N SER A 79 3.66 12.52 0.43
CA SER A 79 3.04 11.30 -0.12
C SER A 79 1.65 11.07 0.45
N LEU A 80 0.75 10.60 -0.41
CA LEU A 80 -0.40 9.80 0.03
C LEU A 80 0.15 8.58 0.76
N VAL A 81 -0.37 8.28 1.95
CA VAL A 81 0.08 7.17 2.79
C VAL A 81 -1.04 6.16 2.94
N VAL A 82 -0.73 4.91 2.63
CA VAL A 82 -1.65 3.77 2.76
C VAL A 82 -1.07 2.79 3.79
N PRO A 83 -1.65 2.68 4.98
CA PRO A 83 -1.24 1.66 5.93
C PRO A 83 -1.74 0.28 5.50
N VAL A 84 -0.91 -0.74 5.68
CA VAL A 84 -1.29 -2.15 5.58
C VAL A 84 -1.49 -2.66 7.00
N MET A 85 -2.72 -3.02 7.31
CA MET A 85 -3.13 -3.49 8.64
C MET A 85 -3.48 -4.98 8.58
N ASP A 86 -3.04 -5.74 9.57
CA ASP A 86 -3.49 -7.11 9.75
C ASP A 86 -4.92 -7.17 10.33
N LEU A 87 -5.46 -8.37 10.47
CA LEU A 87 -6.82 -8.62 11.01
C LEU A 87 -7.01 -8.13 12.45
N ASN A 88 -5.93 -7.88 13.20
CA ASN A 88 -5.95 -7.31 14.55
C ASN A 88 -5.82 -5.77 14.54
N GLY A 89 -5.72 -5.15 13.37
CA GLY A 89 -5.53 -3.71 13.21
C GLY A 89 -4.10 -3.23 13.50
N GLN A 90 -3.12 -4.14 13.56
CA GLN A 90 -1.71 -3.78 13.69
C GLN A 90 -1.13 -3.38 12.34
N ILE A 91 -0.34 -2.30 12.33
CA ILE A 91 0.34 -1.84 11.12
C ILE A 91 1.52 -2.77 10.82
N ARG A 92 1.47 -3.43 9.67
CA ARG A 92 2.49 -4.35 9.19
C ARG A 92 3.43 -3.68 8.18
N GLU A 93 2.87 -2.77 7.37
CA GLU A 93 3.61 -1.99 6.38
C GLU A 93 2.95 -0.62 6.20
N MET A 94 3.65 0.33 5.64
CA MET A 94 3.09 1.59 5.16
C MET A 94 3.65 1.88 3.77
N TYR A 95 2.75 2.12 2.84
CA TYR A 95 3.08 2.55 1.50
C TYR A 95 2.89 4.07 1.36
N GLY A 96 3.81 4.72 0.67
CA GLY A 96 3.73 6.14 0.33
C GLY A 96 3.80 6.38 -1.17
N ARG A 97 2.80 7.04 -1.73
CA ARG A 97 2.82 7.50 -3.12
C ARG A 97 3.02 9.00 -3.18
N LYS A 98 4.10 9.47 -3.80
CA LYS A 98 4.30 10.89 -4.04
C LYS A 98 3.13 11.47 -4.83
N ILE A 99 2.50 12.53 -4.30
CA ILE A 99 1.38 13.20 -5.01
C ILE A 99 1.88 14.13 -6.10
N GLU A 100 3.07 14.70 -5.93
CA GLU A 100 3.78 15.47 -6.95
C GLU A 100 4.79 14.60 -7.68
N ARG A 101 5.15 15.00 -8.91
CA ARG A 101 6.22 14.32 -9.65
C ARG A 101 7.52 14.43 -8.86
N PRO A 102 8.15 13.32 -8.48
CA PRO A 102 9.40 13.36 -7.75
C PRO A 102 10.51 13.96 -8.62
N GLN A 103 11.50 14.59 -7.98
CA GLN A 103 12.71 15.02 -8.67
C GLN A 103 13.40 13.81 -9.31
N ARG A 104 14.13 14.07 -10.39
CA ARG A 104 14.86 13.00 -11.11
C ARG A 104 15.74 12.18 -10.17
N GLY A 105 15.58 10.87 -10.21
CA GLY A 105 16.33 9.93 -9.34
C GLY A 105 15.71 9.65 -7.98
N LEU A 106 14.62 10.34 -7.61
CA LEU A 106 13.89 10.01 -6.39
C LEU A 106 12.71 9.07 -6.68
N PRO A 107 12.44 8.07 -5.81
CA PRO A 107 11.36 7.13 -6.01
C PRO A 107 9.98 7.82 -5.83
N ALA A 108 9.04 7.44 -6.69
CA ALA A 108 7.64 7.84 -6.57
C ALA A 108 6.89 6.99 -5.52
N HIS A 109 7.39 5.80 -5.25
CA HIS A 109 6.85 4.82 -4.31
C HIS A 109 7.81 4.65 -3.15
N LEU A 110 7.29 4.64 -1.94
CA LEU A 110 8.04 4.48 -0.71
C LEU A 110 7.37 3.39 0.14
N TYR A 111 8.19 2.63 0.83
CA TYR A 111 7.76 1.66 1.84
C TYR A 111 8.54 1.89 3.13
N LEU A 112 8.11 1.28 4.22
CA LEU A 112 8.94 1.24 5.42
C LEU A 112 10.26 0.52 5.12
N PRO A 113 11.36 0.90 5.78
CA PRO A 113 12.63 0.18 5.62
C PRO A 113 12.54 -1.27 6.10
N GLY A 114 13.14 -2.18 5.35
CA GLY A 114 13.18 -3.60 5.70
C GLY A 114 12.38 -4.49 4.76
N ALA A 115 12.08 -5.70 5.22
CA ALA A 115 11.25 -6.63 4.46
C ALA A 115 9.77 -6.21 4.54
N HIS A 116 9.07 -6.31 3.42
CA HIS A 116 7.63 -6.06 3.38
C HIS A 116 6.88 -7.10 4.19
N GLY A 117 5.81 -6.68 4.85
CA GLY A 117 4.95 -7.54 5.67
C GLY A 117 3.47 -7.17 5.56
N GLY A 118 2.62 -8.14 5.94
CA GLY A 118 1.17 -8.01 5.89
C GLY A 118 0.57 -8.17 4.50
N VAL A 119 -0.75 -8.20 4.48
CA VAL A 119 -1.57 -8.31 3.26
C VAL A 119 -2.58 -7.17 3.27
N TRP A 120 -2.49 -6.27 2.30
CA TRP A 120 -3.47 -5.19 2.22
C TRP A 120 -4.85 -5.76 1.94
N ASN A 121 -5.86 -5.29 2.67
CA ASN A 121 -7.24 -5.76 2.57
C ASN A 121 -7.39 -7.27 2.88
N GLU A 122 -6.60 -7.80 3.82
CA GLU A 122 -6.63 -9.23 4.19
C GLU A 122 -8.03 -9.72 4.57
N GLN A 123 -8.85 -8.86 5.18
CA GLN A 123 -10.25 -9.15 5.52
C GLN A 123 -11.06 -9.65 4.31
N ALA A 124 -10.77 -9.18 3.10
CA ALA A 124 -11.46 -9.58 1.89
C ALA A 124 -11.11 -11.01 1.41
N LEU A 125 -10.06 -11.61 1.95
CA LEU A 125 -9.71 -13.00 1.67
C LEU A 125 -10.63 -13.97 2.41
N ILE A 126 -11.21 -13.54 3.54
CA ILE A 126 -12.07 -14.38 4.38
C ILE A 126 -13.37 -14.70 3.61
N GLY A 127 -13.58 -15.97 3.33
CA GLY A 127 -14.76 -16.45 2.59
C GLY A 127 -14.69 -16.25 1.07
N SER A 128 -13.58 -15.71 0.55
CA SER A 128 -13.38 -15.54 -0.89
C SER A 128 -12.52 -16.67 -1.45
N SER A 129 -13.07 -17.48 -2.36
CA SER A 129 -12.27 -18.47 -3.09
C SER A 129 -11.46 -17.87 -4.24
N THR A 130 -11.82 -16.69 -4.71
CA THR A 130 -11.17 -15.97 -5.81
C THR A 130 -10.71 -14.59 -5.34
N VAL A 131 -9.48 -14.21 -5.64
CA VAL A 131 -8.88 -12.92 -5.26
C VAL A 131 -8.26 -12.25 -6.47
N VAL A 132 -8.46 -10.94 -6.64
CA VAL A 132 -7.70 -10.12 -7.58
C VAL A 132 -6.40 -9.69 -6.90
N LEU A 133 -5.27 -9.95 -7.54
CA LEU A 133 -3.95 -9.53 -7.07
C LEU A 133 -3.36 -8.51 -8.03
N CYS A 134 -3.27 -7.27 -7.59
CA CYS A 134 -2.67 -6.17 -8.33
C CYS A 134 -1.17 -6.05 -8.06
N GLU A 135 -0.44 -5.36 -8.94
CA GLU A 135 0.97 -5.07 -8.74
C GLU A 135 1.19 -4.04 -7.64
N SER A 136 0.36 -3.00 -7.61
CA SER A 136 0.47 -1.90 -6.66
C SER A 136 -0.80 -1.67 -5.85
N LEU A 137 -0.65 -0.98 -4.69
CA LEU A 137 -1.80 -0.62 -3.85
C LEU A 137 -2.74 0.39 -4.56
N ILE A 138 -2.21 1.24 -5.44
CA ILE A 138 -3.03 2.20 -6.19
C ILE A 138 -3.99 1.44 -7.11
N ASP A 139 -3.51 0.41 -7.81
CA ASP A 139 -4.33 -0.40 -8.71
C ASP A 139 -5.36 -1.20 -7.92
N ALA A 140 -4.95 -1.80 -6.80
CA ALA A 140 -5.88 -2.51 -5.93
C ALA A 140 -6.99 -1.59 -5.38
N MET A 141 -6.66 -0.36 -5.01
CA MET A 141 -7.67 0.62 -4.62
C MET A 141 -8.62 0.97 -5.77
N SER A 142 -8.13 1.01 -7.02
CA SER A 142 -8.98 1.26 -8.20
C SER A 142 -9.97 0.12 -8.42
N PHE A 143 -9.54 -1.14 -8.34
CA PHE A 143 -10.44 -2.30 -8.36
C PHE A 143 -11.46 -2.24 -7.22
N TRP A 144 -10.99 -1.89 -6.01
CA TRP A 144 -11.85 -1.80 -4.84
C TRP A 144 -12.97 -0.76 -5.02
N VAL A 145 -12.64 0.43 -5.52
CA VAL A 145 -13.62 1.50 -5.83
C VAL A 145 -14.56 1.08 -6.95
N ALA A 146 -14.08 0.32 -7.94
CA ALA A 146 -14.90 -0.24 -9.02
C ALA A 146 -15.83 -1.38 -8.55
N GLY A 147 -15.79 -1.76 -7.25
CA GLY A 147 -16.69 -2.77 -6.66
C GLY A 147 -16.09 -4.17 -6.52
N PHE A 148 -14.87 -4.40 -6.98
CA PHE A 148 -14.14 -5.67 -6.78
C PHE A 148 -13.50 -5.70 -5.38
N ARG A 149 -14.32 -6.03 -4.37
CA ARG A 149 -13.88 -5.96 -2.96
C ARG A 149 -12.89 -7.05 -2.56
N ASN A 150 -12.89 -8.19 -3.25
CA ASN A 150 -11.95 -9.32 -3.07
C ASN A 150 -10.60 -9.05 -3.78
N VAL A 151 -9.98 -7.93 -3.51
CA VAL A 151 -8.74 -7.48 -4.12
C VAL A 151 -7.67 -7.21 -3.08
N THR A 152 -6.43 -7.55 -3.42
CA THR A 152 -5.22 -7.17 -2.68
C THR A 152 -4.11 -6.75 -3.65
N ALA A 153 -2.95 -6.36 -3.12
CA ALA A 153 -1.81 -5.95 -3.92
C ALA A 153 -0.52 -6.62 -3.44
N ALA A 154 0.38 -6.87 -4.39
CA ALA A 154 1.78 -7.11 -4.12
C ALA A 154 2.51 -5.78 -3.80
N TYR A 155 3.79 -5.86 -3.46
CA TYR A 155 4.65 -4.70 -3.22
C TYR A 155 5.53 -4.42 -4.44
N GLY A 156 4.89 -4.31 -5.63
CA GLY A 156 5.51 -4.21 -6.94
C GLY A 156 5.72 -5.57 -7.62
N VAL A 157 6.34 -5.59 -8.80
CA VAL A 157 6.50 -6.78 -9.67
C VAL A 157 7.10 -8.01 -8.98
N ASN A 158 8.01 -7.81 -8.03
CA ASN A 158 8.66 -8.89 -7.25
C ASN A 158 8.19 -8.90 -5.79
N GLY A 159 7.10 -8.22 -5.47
CA GLY A 159 6.68 -7.96 -4.11
C GLY A 159 5.64 -8.94 -3.54
N PHE A 160 5.35 -10.04 -4.21
CA PHE A 160 4.53 -11.10 -3.62
C PHE A 160 5.35 -11.88 -2.59
N THR A 161 4.89 -11.88 -1.34
CA THR A 161 5.65 -12.43 -0.19
C THR A 161 5.14 -13.81 0.24
N ASP A 162 5.99 -14.54 0.98
CA ASP A 162 5.59 -15.81 1.60
C ASP A 162 4.44 -15.61 2.61
N GLU A 163 4.38 -14.45 3.28
CA GLU A 163 3.26 -14.08 4.18
C GLU A 163 1.95 -13.98 3.41
N MET A 164 1.96 -13.38 2.20
CA MET A 164 0.78 -13.35 1.32
C MET A 164 0.34 -14.75 0.90
N LEU A 165 1.29 -15.61 0.52
CA LEU A 165 0.98 -17.00 0.16
C LEU A 165 0.39 -17.76 1.34
N ALA A 166 0.94 -17.57 2.55
CA ALA A 166 0.42 -18.17 3.77
C ALA A 166 -1.00 -17.70 4.07
N ALA A 167 -1.28 -16.39 3.93
CA ALA A 167 -2.62 -15.84 4.09
C ALA A 167 -3.62 -16.41 3.06
N PHE A 168 -3.22 -16.50 1.78
CA PHE A 168 -4.08 -17.10 0.74
C PHE A 168 -4.46 -18.54 1.08
N ARG A 169 -3.49 -19.35 1.54
CA ARG A 169 -3.73 -20.72 1.97
C ARG A 169 -4.62 -20.78 3.21
N ALA A 170 -4.33 -19.96 4.23
CA ALA A 170 -5.08 -19.94 5.49
C ALA A 170 -6.55 -19.55 5.28
N HIS A 171 -6.83 -18.62 4.36
CA HIS A 171 -8.19 -18.20 4.04
C HIS A 171 -8.87 -19.05 2.94
N GLY A 172 -8.19 -20.07 2.43
CA GLY A 172 -8.77 -21.00 1.47
C GLY A 172 -8.94 -20.45 0.06
N VAL A 173 -8.12 -19.47 -0.35
CA VAL A 173 -8.08 -18.96 -1.73
C VAL A 173 -7.73 -20.10 -2.70
N LYS A 174 -8.55 -20.27 -3.72
CA LYS A 174 -8.39 -21.31 -4.76
C LYS A 174 -7.95 -20.75 -6.09
N GLN A 175 -8.20 -19.47 -6.33
CA GLN A 175 -7.99 -18.81 -7.61
C GLN A 175 -7.48 -17.39 -7.40
N VAL A 176 -6.47 -17.02 -8.19
CA VAL A 176 -5.92 -15.64 -8.21
C VAL A 176 -6.02 -15.08 -9.62
N LEU A 177 -6.68 -13.92 -9.75
CA LEU A 177 -6.71 -13.11 -10.96
C LEU A 177 -5.52 -12.13 -10.88
N ILE A 178 -4.45 -12.41 -11.62
CA ILE A 178 -3.23 -11.59 -11.62
C ILE A 178 -3.46 -10.37 -12.52
N ALA A 179 -3.61 -9.20 -11.90
CA ALA A 179 -3.87 -7.91 -12.53
C ALA A 179 -2.62 -7.00 -12.46
N TYR A 180 -1.49 -7.50 -12.94
CA TYR A 180 -0.25 -6.72 -13.08
C TYR A 180 -0.28 -5.88 -14.35
N ASP A 181 0.57 -4.86 -14.43
CA ASP A 181 0.65 -3.96 -15.58
C ASP A 181 0.92 -4.71 -16.89
N ASN A 182 0.35 -4.23 -17.99
CA ASN A 182 0.56 -4.83 -19.31
C ASN A 182 1.81 -4.23 -19.98
N ASP A 183 2.95 -4.41 -19.31
CA ASP A 183 4.27 -4.07 -19.80
C ASP A 183 5.23 -5.29 -19.72
N PRO A 184 6.43 -5.25 -20.28
CA PRO A 184 7.35 -6.38 -20.25
C PRO A 184 7.68 -6.88 -18.83
N ALA A 185 7.87 -5.99 -17.87
CA ALA A 185 8.21 -6.34 -16.48
C ALA A 185 7.03 -6.99 -15.75
N GLY A 186 5.84 -6.41 -15.84
CA GLY A 186 4.62 -6.96 -15.27
C GLY A 186 4.22 -8.29 -15.88
N ASN A 187 4.41 -8.47 -17.20
CA ASN A 187 4.12 -9.74 -17.86
C ASN A 187 5.08 -10.84 -17.42
N GLU A 188 6.38 -10.58 -17.34
CA GLU A 188 7.38 -11.54 -16.85
C GLU A 188 7.10 -11.93 -15.38
N ALA A 189 6.83 -10.93 -14.53
CA ALA A 189 6.51 -11.15 -13.13
C ALA A 189 5.23 -11.97 -12.94
N ALA A 190 4.19 -11.69 -13.74
CA ALA A 190 2.93 -12.43 -13.70
C ALA A 190 3.12 -13.92 -14.04
N VAL A 191 3.98 -14.25 -15.03
CA VAL A 191 4.28 -15.65 -15.37
C VAL A 191 5.01 -16.36 -14.24
N LYS A 192 6.02 -15.72 -13.63
CA LYS A 192 6.76 -16.27 -12.48
C LYS A 192 5.83 -16.52 -11.29
N LEU A 193 4.99 -15.53 -10.98
CA LEU A 193 4.01 -15.63 -9.90
C LEU A 193 2.99 -16.76 -10.16
N ALA A 194 2.47 -16.86 -11.39
CA ALA A 194 1.53 -17.93 -11.76
C ALA A 194 2.13 -19.31 -11.53
N SER A 195 3.40 -19.51 -11.91
CA SER A 195 4.12 -20.76 -11.67
C SER A 195 4.26 -21.09 -10.17
N SER A 196 4.58 -20.10 -9.35
CA SER A 196 4.70 -20.24 -7.88
C SER A 196 3.36 -20.58 -7.22
N LEU A 197 2.28 -19.89 -7.60
CA LEU A 197 0.94 -20.13 -7.09
C LEU A 197 0.40 -21.50 -7.53
N ALA A 198 0.64 -21.90 -8.79
CA ALA A 198 0.25 -23.21 -9.30
C ALA A 198 0.94 -24.35 -8.53
N ALA A 199 2.25 -24.22 -8.24
CA ALA A 199 2.99 -25.16 -7.38
C ALA A 199 2.41 -25.25 -5.96
N SER A 200 1.66 -24.24 -5.54
CA SER A 200 0.94 -24.18 -4.25
C SER A 200 -0.52 -24.66 -4.34
N GLY A 201 -0.96 -25.16 -5.51
CA GLY A 201 -2.33 -25.62 -5.72
C GLY A 201 -3.36 -24.50 -5.91
N ILE A 202 -2.92 -23.29 -6.23
CA ILE A 202 -3.78 -22.13 -6.48
C ILE A 202 -3.86 -21.90 -7.99
N ALA A 203 -5.07 -21.96 -8.57
CA ALA A 203 -5.29 -21.65 -9.98
C ALA A 203 -5.06 -20.16 -10.25
N THR A 204 -4.51 -19.83 -11.42
CA THR A 204 -4.22 -18.44 -11.78
C THR A 204 -4.78 -18.08 -13.14
N PHE A 205 -5.24 -16.84 -13.28
CA PHE A 205 -5.68 -16.25 -14.55
C PHE A 205 -5.09 -14.85 -14.67
N ARG A 206 -4.68 -14.49 -15.88
CA ARG A 206 -4.16 -13.14 -16.17
C ARG A 206 -5.30 -12.21 -16.52
N VAL A 207 -5.42 -11.09 -15.81
CA VAL A 207 -6.25 -9.96 -16.24
C VAL A 207 -5.44 -9.17 -17.26
N LEU A 208 -5.97 -9.00 -18.46
CA LEU A 208 -5.32 -8.26 -19.53
C LEU A 208 -5.92 -6.86 -19.64
N PHE A 209 -5.08 -5.86 -19.48
CA PHE A 209 -5.41 -4.47 -19.80
C PHE A 209 -5.03 -4.17 -21.26
N PRO A 210 -5.62 -3.14 -21.89
CA PRO A 210 -5.11 -2.61 -23.15
C PRO A 210 -3.62 -2.27 -23.05
N ALA A 211 -2.90 -2.35 -24.16
CA ALA A 211 -1.45 -2.10 -24.16
C ALA A 211 -1.12 -0.70 -23.61
N GLY A 212 -0.21 -0.63 -22.66
CA GLY A 212 0.21 0.61 -21.99
C GLY A 212 -0.77 1.18 -20.97
N MET A 213 -1.81 0.41 -20.59
CA MET A 213 -2.74 0.77 -19.51
C MET A 213 -2.51 -0.11 -18.27
N ASP A 214 -2.78 0.48 -17.13
CA ASP A 214 -2.89 -0.18 -15.82
C ASP A 214 -4.34 -0.10 -15.31
N ALA A 215 -4.59 -0.59 -14.10
CA ALA A 215 -5.92 -0.59 -13.49
C ALA A 215 -6.43 0.81 -13.10
N ASN A 216 -5.58 1.82 -13.13
CA ASN A 216 -5.89 3.21 -12.74
C ASN A 216 -5.91 4.18 -13.93
N GLY A 217 -5.55 3.71 -15.14
CA GLY A 217 -5.49 4.46 -16.39
C GLY A 217 -6.83 4.84 -17.02
#